data_903de8ccaf997bb8399c2edd6cffa2ed
#
_entry.id   903de8ccaf997bb8399c2edd6cffa2ed
#
_cell.length_a   1.000
_cell.length_b   1.000
_cell.length_c   1.000
_cell.angle_alpha   90.00
_cell.angle_beta   90.00
_cell.angle_gamma   90.00
#
_symmetry.space_group_name_H-M   'P 1'
#
loop_
_entity.id
_entity.type
_entity.pdbx_description
1 polymer ?
#
loop_
_entity_poly.entity_id
_entity_poly.type
_entity_poly.pdbx_seq_one_letter_code
_entity_poly.pdbx_strand_id
1 'polypeptide(L)'
;LWTDGRYFLQGAAQLEGSTITLMKMGEEGVPTIAEFLADKLEDGSNIGFDGRTVTDAFMGRITESIKGRNMSYVCGEDLVDKVWTDRPALSKEPVWELSVEYTGMSREEKLAKIRESMKKEGADLLVLTALDDIAWLLNLRGNDVAYNPVFLSYMTMTADSAVLYLDESILNADIKGRLAADGIELRKYNDIYSDLKKVDRNAVVLVDKATANFLIVHSLPDTANVRAEQSPVVLPKAVKTVAERENEKKAHVKDGMAVTHFIYWLKKNVGRLDISEMSAAVQL
;
A
#
# COMPACT_ATOMS: atom_id res chain seq x y z
N LEU A 1 20.54 -8.62 -2.21
CA LEU A 1 19.10 -8.63 -2.46
C LEU A 1 18.42 -9.64 -1.53
N TRP A 2 17.45 -9.19 -0.71
CA TRP A 2 16.58 -10.07 0.08
C TRP A 2 15.28 -10.32 -0.66
N THR A 3 14.83 -11.58 -0.74
CA THR A 3 13.55 -11.94 -1.31
C THR A 3 12.95 -13.16 -0.60
N ASP A 4 11.64 -13.36 -0.73
CA ASP A 4 10.94 -14.50 -0.15
C ASP A 4 10.96 -15.73 -1.08
N GLY A 5 10.48 -16.90 -0.56
CA GLY A 5 10.57 -18.19 -1.25
C GLY A 5 9.94 -18.26 -2.64
N ARG A 6 8.99 -17.37 -2.96
CA ARG A 6 8.35 -17.33 -4.29
C ARG A 6 9.32 -16.96 -5.40
N TYR A 7 10.41 -16.26 -5.06
CA TYR A 7 11.37 -15.72 -6.02
C TYR A 7 12.78 -16.30 -5.91
N PHE A 8 13.02 -17.36 -5.12
CA PHE A 8 14.35 -17.91 -4.95
C PHE A 8 14.99 -18.41 -6.24
N LEU A 9 14.21 -19.13 -7.08
CA LEU A 9 14.70 -19.65 -8.37
C LEU A 9 14.91 -18.51 -9.37
N GLN A 10 13.93 -17.61 -9.49
CA GLN A 10 14.01 -16.46 -10.38
C GLN A 10 15.17 -15.55 -10.00
N GLY A 11 15.29 -15.22 -8.70
CA GLY A 11 16.38 -14.37 -8.20
C GLY A 11 17.76 -14.97 -8.46
N ALA A 12 17.91 -16.27 -8.22
CA ALA A 12 19.18 -16.96 -8.52
C ALA A 12 19.56 -16.85 -10.01
N ALA A 13 18.61 -17.11 -10.91
CA ALA A 13 18.85 -17.04 -12.36
C ALA A 13 19.14 -15.61 -12.84
N GLN A 14 18.39 -14.62 -12.33
CA GLN A 14 18.55 -13.21 -12.75
C GLN A 14 19.81 -12.54 -12.18
N LEU A 15 20.34 -13.03 -11.07
CA LEU A 15 21.56 -12.50 -10.45
C LEU A 15 22.82 -13.24 -10.87
N GLU A 16 22.70 -14.30 -11.68
CA GLU A 16 23.85 -15.05 -12.19
C GLU A 16 24.82 -14.14 -12.96
N GLY A 17 26.10 -14.21 -12.61
CA GLY A 17 27.14 -13.34 -13.19
C GLY A 17 27.15 -11.89 -12.69
N SER A 18 26.22 -11.50 -11.81
CA SER A 18 26.25 -10.19 -11.14
C SER A 18 27.09 -10.22 -9.86
N THR A 19 27.38 -9.04 -9.30
CA THR A 19 28.05 -8.92 -7.98
C THR A 19 27.03 -8.91 -6.82
N ILE A 20 25.73 -9.13 -7.11
CA ILE A 20 24.66 -9.04 -6.12
C ILE A 20 24.45 -10.40 -5.45
N THR A 21 24.59 -10.47 -4.14
CA THR A 21 24.33 -11.68 -3.35
C THR A 21 22.82 -11.83 -3.10
N LEU A 22 22.27 -13.02 -3.40
CA LEU A 22 20.89 -13.38 -3.07
C LEU A 22 20.79 -13.84 -1.62
N MET A 23 20.00 -13.14 -0.83
CA MET A 23 19.66 -13.46 0.55
C MET A 23 18.24 -14.05 0.59
N LYS A 24 18.14 -15.37 0.80
CA LYS A 24 16.88 -16.13 0.80
C LYS A 24 16.19 -15.98 2.16
N MET A 25 15.22 -15.05 2.26
CA MET A 25 14.54 -14.75 3.52
C MET A 25 13.86 -15.99 4.13
N GLY A 26 14.12 -16.23 5.40
CA GLY A 26 13.52 -17.33 6.15
C GLY A 26 14.31 -18.65 6.10
N GLU A 27 15.35 -18.75 5.28
CA GLU A 27 16.26 -19.90 5.29
C GLU A 27 17.23 -19.82 6.48
N GLU A 28 17.63 -21.00 6.98
CA GLU A 28 18.56 -21.12 8.11
C GLU A 28 19.90 -20.44 7.78
N GLY A 29 20.41 -19.63 8.71
CA GLY A 29 21.68 -18.90 8.56
C GLY A 29 21.60 -17.64 7.70
N VAL A 30 20.43 -17.29 7.15
CA VAL A 30 20.25 -16.05 6.39
C VAL A 30 19.74 -14.93 7.30
N PRO A 31 20.54 -13.86 7.55
CA PRO A 31 20.13 -12.78 8.42
C PRO A 31 19.01 -11.95 7.79
N THR A 32 18.14 -11.39 8.61
CA THR A 32 17.25 -10.30 8.20
C THR A 32 18.04 -9.07 7.82
N ILE A 33 17.42 -8.12 7.12
CA ILE A 33 18.06 -6.84 6.78
C ILE A 33 18.52 -6.11 8.05
N ALA A 34 17.72 -6.12 9.12
CA ALA A 34 18.05 -5.47 10.38
C ALA A 34 19.28 -6.10 11.06
N GLU A 35 19.33 -7.44 11.12
CA GLU A 35 20.48 -8.18 11.68
C GLU A 35 21.75 -7.97 10.83
N PHE A 36 21.62 -7.99 9.50
CA PHE A 36 22.74 -7.72 8.61
C PHE A 36 23.33 -6.33 8.81
N LEU A 37 22.46 -5.30 8.89
CA LEU A 37 22.91 -3.93 9.14
C LEU A 37 23.56 -3.81 10.52
N ALA A 38 22.99 -4.45 11.54
CA ALA A 38 23.55 -4.48 12.87
C ALA A 38 24.96 -5.15 12.92
N ASP A 39 25.20 -6.18 12.09
CA ASP A 39 26.50 -6.85 11.99
C ASP A 39 27.53 -6.02 11.20
N LYS A 40 27.11 -5.37 10.11
CA LYS A 40 28.03 -4.74 9.15
C LYS A 40 28.34 -3.27 9.40
N LEU A 41 27.44 -2.54 10.08
CA LEU A 41 27.62 -1.11 10.28
C LEU A 41 28.52 -0.83 11.49
N GLU A 42 29.43 0.11 11.32
CA GLU A 42 30.26 0.65 12.41
C GLU A 42 29.54 1.80 13.11
N ASP A 43 29.96 2.10 14.34
CA ASP A 43 29.45 3.27 15.07
C ASP A 43 29.75 4.56 14.30
N GLY A 44 28.78 5.47 14.22
CA GLY A 44 28.88 6.69 13.42
C GLY A 44 28.49 6.55 11.95
N SER A 45 28.09 5.34 11.49
CA SER A 45 27.62 5.14 10.11
C SER A 45 26.30 5.85 9.82
N ASN A 46 26.07 6.13 8.51
CA ASN A 46 24.80 6.68 8.00
C ASN A 46 24.04 5.60 7.25
N ILE A 47 22.74 5.46 7.52
CA ILE A 47 21.84 4.58 6.77
C ILE A 47 21.08 5.44 5.77
N GLY A 48 21.34 5.24 4.47
CA GLY A 48 20.66 5.93 3.38
C GLY A 48 19.53 5.09 2.79
N PHE A 49 18.34 5.71 2.58
CA PHE A 49 17.19 5.05 1.94
C PHE A 49 16.20 6.08 1.38
N ASP A 50 15.34 5.65 0.46
CA ASP A 50 14.17 6.46 0.07
C ASP A 50 13.05 6.27 1.10
N GLY A 51 12.77 7.31 1.88
CA GLY A 51 11.74 7.28 2.93
C GLY A 51 10.31 7.05 2.40
N ARG A 52 10.08 7.12 1.07
CA ARG A 52 8.79 6.83 0.44
C ARG A 52 8.58 5.34 0.21
N THR A 53 9.65 4.53 0.16
CA THR A 53 9.60 3.10 -0.20
C THR A 53 9.72 2.16 0.99
N VAL A 54 10.00 2.69 2.17
CA VAL A 54 10.19 1.92 3.41
C VAL A 54 9.14 2.33 4.43
N THR A 55 8.48 1.36 5.07
CA THR A 55 7.50 1.67 6.13
C THR A 55 8.17 2.15 7.41
N ASP A 56 7.48 3.00 8.18
CA ASP A 56 7.98 3.46 9.48
C ASP A 56 8.21 2.29 10.45
N ALA A 57 7.30 1.31 10.45
CA ALA A 57 7.47 0.10 11.26
C ALA A 57 8.71 -0.73 10.88
N PHE A 58 9.07 -0.78 9.60
CA PHE A 58 10.30 -1.47 9.17
C PHE A 58 11.54 -0.73 9.66
N MET A 59 11.57 0.60 9.53
CA MET A 59 12.68 1.42 10.06
C MET A 59 12.76 1.35 11.58
N GLY A 60 11.63 1.23 12.27
CA GLY A 60 11.60 0.99 13.72
C GLY A 60 12.34 -0.30 14.13
N ARG A 61 12.18 -1.39 13.36
CA ARG A 61 12.94 -2.65 13.59
C ARG A 61 14.45 -2.46 13.36
N ILE A 62 14.84 -1.74 12.32
CA ILE A 62 16.26 -1.42 12.08
C ILE A 62 16.79 -0.58 13.25
N THR A 63 16.09 0.46 13.65
CA THR A 63 16.49 1.33 14.77
C THR A 63 16.69 0.53 16.06
N GLU A 64 15.78 -0.39 16.38
CA GLU A 64 15.92 -1.23 17.57
C GLU A 64 17.11 -2.18 17.49
N SER A 65 17.42 -2.74 16.29
CA SER A 65 18.56 -3.66 16.11
C SER A 65 19.93 -2.99 16.27
N ILE A 66 20.01 -1.68 16.03
CA ILE A 66 21.24 -0.88 16.17
C ILE A 66 21.21 0.04 17.40
N LYS A 67 20.31 -0.18 18.33
CA LYS A 67 20.14 0.61 19.54
C LYS A 67 21.42 0.71 20.34
N GLY A 68 21.74 1.92 20.79
CA GLY A 68 22.99 2.21 21.53
C GLY A 68 24.19 2.54 20.64
N ARG A 69 24.05 2.52 19.32
CA ARG A 69 25.04 3.02 18.38
C ARG A 69 24.73 4.44 17.94
N ASN A 70 25.76 5.23 17.65
CA ASN A 70 25.60 6.58 17.12
C ASN A 70 25.39 6.51 15.60
N MET A 71 24.13 6.34 15.17
CA MET A 71 23.76 6.20 13.76
C MET A 71 22.87 7.36 13.31
N SER A 72 22.95 7.75 12.04
CA SER A 72 22.06 8.73 11.44
C SER A 72 21.36 8.18 10.19
N TYR A 73 20.25 8.81 9.81
CA TYR A 73 19.44 8.45 8.65
C TYR A 73 19.47 9.54 7.58
N VAL A 74 19.65 9.13 6.31
CA VAL A 74 19.52 10.00 5.14
C VAL A 74 18.40 9.44 4.27
N CYS A 75 17.22 10.08 4.28
CA CYS A 75 15.98 9.52 3.71
C CYS A 75 15.41 10.33 2.53
N GLY A 76 16.18 11.22 1.92
CA GLY A 76 15.69 12.17 0.89
C GLY A 76 16.01 11.79 -0.55
N GLU A 77 16.72 10.70 -0.80
CA GLU A 77 17.18 10.33 -2.15
C GLU A 77 16.67 8.97 -2.59
N ASP A 78 16.15 8.89 -3.80
CA ASP A 78 15.91 7.63 -4.50
C ASP A 78 17.20 7.21 -5.21
N LEU A 79 17.93 6.27 -4.60
CA LEU A 79 19.19 5.76 -5.15
C LEU A 79 18.98 4.92 -6.41
N VAL A 80 17.79 4.34 -6.59
CA VAL A 80 17.44 3.54 -7.77
C VAL A 80 17.30 4.43 -8.99
N ASP A 81 16.70 5.61 -8.87
CA ASP A 81 16.57 6.58 -9.97
C ASP A 81 17.94 7.03 -10.54
N LYS A 82 19.00 6.98 -9.72
CA LYS A 82 20.36 7.33 -10.17
C LYS A 82 20.94 6.33 -11.17
N VAL A 83 20.47 5.10 -11.15
CA VAL A 83 21.00 4.01 -11.99
C VAL A 83 19.96 3.49 -13.00
N TRP A 84 18.67 3.65 -12.72
CA TRP A 84 17.57 3.23 -13.61
C TRP A 84 17.04 4.41 -14.43
N THR A 85 17.80 4.80 -15.44
CA THR A 85 17.54 6.03 -16.23
C THR A 85 16.30 5.95 -17.13
N ASP A 86 15.84 4.75 -17.46
CA ASP A 86 14.64 4.47 -18.28
C ASP A 86 13.47 3.94 -17.43
N ARG A 87 13.45 4.24 -16.14
CA ARG A 87 12.40 3.84 -15.21
C ARG A 87 11.02 4.30 -15.70
N PRO A 88 10.01 3.40 -15.82
CA PRO A 88 8.66 3.78 -16.18
C PRO A 88 8.07 4.79 -15.21
N ALA A 89 7.27 5.73 -15.75
CA ALA A 89 6.47 6.62 -14.92
C ALA A 89 5.44 5.83 -14.10
N LEU A 90 4.93 6.45 -13.02
CA LEU A 90 3.82 5.89 -12.26
C LEU A 90 2.61 5.65 -13.18
N SER A 91 1.84 4.60 -12.88
CA SER A 91 0.63 4.26 -13.61
C SER A 91 -0.35 5.44 -13.65
N LYS A 92 -1.07 5.54 -14.77
CA LYS A 92 -2.15 6.50 -15.01
C LYS A 92 -3.42 5.80 -15.47
N GLU A 93 -3.64 4.58 -15.00
CA GLU A 93 -4.83 3.82 -15.32
C GLU A 93 -6.09 4.54 -14.78
N PRO A 94 -7.19 4.58 -15.57
CA PRO A 94 -8.39 5.26 -15.15
C PRO A 94 -9.01 4.66 -13.86
N VAL A 95 -9.46 5.53 -12.99
CA VAL A 95 -10.25 5.16 -11.81
C VAL A 95 -11.72 5.13 -12.18
N TRP A 96 -12.45 4.14 -11.66
CA TRP A 96 -13.92 4.04 -11.79
C TRP A 96 -14.61 3.92 -10.44
N GLU A 97 -15.89 4.24 -10.40
CA GLU A 97 -16.70 4.14 -9.20
C GLU A 97 -17.43 2.80 -9.14
N LEU A 98 -17.37 2.14 -8.00
CA LEU A 98 -18.14 0.95 -7.69
C LEU A 98 -19.47 1.38 -7.09
N SER A 99 -20.60 1.08 -7.76
CA SER A 99 -21.91 1.55 -7.34
C SER A 99 -22.34 1.01 -5.98
N VAL A 100 -23.24 1.74 -5.30
CA VAL A 100 -23.83 1.33 -4.01
C VAL A 100 -24.59 0.00 -4.11
N GLU A 101 -25.06 -0.38 -5.29
CA GLU A 101 -25.65 -1.70 -5.55
C GLU A 101 -24.69 -2.84 -5.20
N TYR A 102 -23.39 -2.63 -5.42
CA TYR A 102 -22.35 -3.62 -5.10
C TYR A 102 -21.80 -3.46 -3.69
N THR A 103 -21.66 -2.23 -3.21
CA THR A 103 -21.02 -1.94 -1.92
C THR A 103 -22.00 -1.93 -0.75
N GLY A 104 -23.29 -1.70 -1.01
CA GLY A 104 -24.34 -1.66 0.01
C GLY A 104 -24.21 -0.50 1.00
N MET A 105 -23.24 0.41 0.80
CA MET A 105 -23.00 1.58 1.64
C MET A 105 -22.43 2.71 0.80
N SER A 106 -22.99 3.91 0.91
CA SER A 106 -22.49 5.09 0.21
C SER A 106 -21.14 5.56 0.74
N ARG A 107 -20.46 6.41 -0.03
CA ARG A 107 -19.21 7.06 0.40
C ARG A 107 -19.46 7.95 1.62
N GLU A 108 -20.54 8.72 1.61
CA GLU A 108 -20.92 9.59 2.72
C GLU A 108 -21.10 8.80 4.03
N GLU A 109 -21.84 7.68 4.00
CA GLU A 109 -22.02 6.81 5.17
C GLU A 109 -20.69 6.22 5.67
N LYS A 110 -19.80 5.82 4.77
CA LYS A 110 -18.48 5.32 5.13
C LYS A 110 -17.60 6.41 5.78
N LEU A 111 -17.57 7.60 5.18
CA LEU A 111 -16.84 8.75 5.75
C LEU A 111 -17.37 9.11 7.14
N ALA A 112 -18.69 9.18 7.32
CA ALA A 112 -19.31 9.44 8.62
C ALA A 112 -18.92 8.40 9.68
N LYS A 113 -18.91 7.12 9.31
CA LYS A 113 -18.53 6.01 10.19
C LYS A 113 -17.06 6.11 10.63
N ILE A 114 -16.15 6.48 9.73
CA ILE A 114 -14.73 6.64 10.07
C ILE A 114 -14.54 7.90 10.93
N ARG A 115 -15.21 9.00 10.66
CA ARG A 115 -15.20 10.20 11.52
C ARG A 115 -15.70 9.90 12.95
N GLU A 116 -16.73 9.04 13.08
CA GLU A 116 -17.16 8.57 14.41
C GLU A 116 -16.06 7.79 15.14
N SER A 117 -15.32 6.96 14.44
CA SER A 117 -14.17 6.24 15.01
C SER A 117 -13.07 7.23 15.43
N MET A 118 -12.70 8.19 14.58
CA MET A 118 -11.75 9.26 14.93
C MET A 118 -12.16 10.01 16.19
N LYS A 119 -13.44 10.37 16.30
CA LYS A 119 -13.99 11.06 17.48
C LYS A 119 -13.85 10.22 18.75
N LYS A 120 -14.12 8.92 18.70
CA LYS A 120 -13.95 8.00 19.84
C LYS A 120 -12.50 7.92 20.30
N GLU A 121 -11.57 7.95 19.37
CA GLU A 121 -10.14 7.96 19.64
C GLU A 121 -9.61 9.37 19.99
N GLY A 122 -10.43 10.42 19.93
CA GLY A 122 -9.99 11.79 20.13
C GLY A 122 -8.94 12.25 19.13
N ALA A 123 -9.04 11.78 17.89
CA ALA A 123 -8.10 12.10 16.81
C ALA A 123 -8.56 13.32 16.03
N ASP A 124 -7.64 14.25 15.81
CA ASP A 124 -7.85 15.45 15.00
C ASP A 124 -7.62 15.18 13.51
N LEU A 125 -6.68 14.28 13.21
CA LEU A 125 -6.29 13.92 11.85
C LEU A 125 -6.12 12.40 11.73
N LEU A 126 -6.64 11.84 10.66
CA LEU A 126 -6.36 10.47 10.19
C LEU A 126 -5.56 10.54 8.90
N VAL A 127 -4.44 9.80 8.81
CA VAL A 127 -3.64 9.64 7.60
C VAL A 127 -3.81 8.21 7.09
N LEU A 128 -4.38 8.06 5.91
CA LEU A 128 -4.58 6.78 5.23
C LEU A 128 -3.55 6.60 4.10
N THR A 129 -2.89 5.47 4.10
CA THR A 129 -1.84 5.10 3.14
C THR A 129 -2.07 3.75 2.48
N ALA A 130 -2.93 2.91 3.07
CA ALA A 130 -3.32 1.64 2.47
C ALA A 130 -4.28 1.88 1.30
N LEU A 131 -3.86 1.49 0.09
CA LEU A 131 -4.61 1.75 -1.14
C LEU A 131 -6.01 1.11 -1.13
N ASP A 132 -6.13 -0.08 -0.56
CA ASP A 132 -7.39 -0.81 -0.44
C ASP A 132 -8.35 -0.18 0.60
N ASP A 133 -7.82 0.45 1.65
CA ASP A 133 -8.62 1.23 2.60
C ASP A 133 -9.23 2.45 1.91
N ILE A 134 -8.41 3.20 1.15
CA ILE A 134 -8.86 4.38 0.41
C ILE A 134 -9.87 3.98 -0.67
N ALA A 135 -9.58 2.93 -1.45
CA ALA A 135 -10.47 2.43 -2.49
C ALA A 135 -11.83 1.98 -1.91
N TRP A 136 -11.84 1.28 -0.78
CA TRP A 136 -13.06 0.87 -0.09
C TRP A 136 -13.84 2.07 0.46
N LEU A 137 -13.15 2.98 1.14
CA LEU A 137 -13.75 4.15 1.77
C LEU A 137 -14.45 5.05 0.76
N LEU A 138 -13.82 5.25 -0.40
CA LEU A 138 -14.31 6.13 -1.45
C LEU A 138 -15.23 5.45 -2.47
N ASN A 139 -15.46 4.14 -2.38
CA ASN A 139 -16.13 3.35 -3.42
C ASN A 139 -15.49 3.52 -4.81
N LEU A 140 -14.17 3.71 -4.84
CA LEU A 140 -13.40 3.86 -6.07
C LEU A 140 -12.53 2.62 -6.30
N ARG A 141 -12.26 2.31 -7.55
CA ARG A 141 -11.37 1.22 -7.97
C ARG A 141 -10.46 1.71 -9.08
N GLY A 142 -9.29 1.09 -9.21
CA GLY A 142 -8.32 1.35 -10.27
C GLY A 142 -7.58 0.07 -10.67
N ASN A 143 -6.60 0.18 -11.56
CA ASN A 143 -5.81 -0.94 -12.08
C ASN A 143 -4.30 -0.72 -11.93
N ASP A 144 -3.87 0.12 -10.99
CA ASP A 144 -2.44 0.40 -10.81
C ASP A 144 -1.64 -0.81 -10.30
N VAL A 145 -2.32 -1.77 -9.68
CA VAL A 145 -1.72 -3.02 -9.21
C VAL A 145 -2.43 -4.20 -9.89
N ALA A 146 -1.66 -5.07 -10.56
CA ALA A 146 -2.20 -6.24 -11.23
C ALA A 146 -3.00 -7.12 -10.23
N TYR A 147 -4.20 -7.53 -10.64
CA TYR A 147 -5.14 -8.37 -9.86
C TYR A 147 -5.63 -7.76 -8.54
N ASN A 148 -5.34 -6.49 -8.28
CA ASN A 148 -5.83 -5.76 -7.13
C ASN A 148 -6.43 -4.42 -7.57
N PRO A 149 -7.76 -4.22 -7.46
CA PRO A 149 -8.44 -3.07 -8.05
C PRO A 149 -8.25 -1.79 -7.21
N VAL A 150 -7.04 -1.34 -7.05
CA VAL A 150 -6.63 -0.15 -6.30
C VAL A 150 -5.95 0.87 -7.21
N PHE A 151 -5.78 2.09 -6.72
CA PHE A 151 -5.10 3.18 -7.40
C PHE A 151 -4.15 3.89 -6.45
N LEU A 152 -3.05 4.41 -7.00
CA LEU A 152 -2.02 5.11 -6.22
C LEU A 152 -2.57 6.39 -5.62
N SER A 153 -2.67 6.43 -4.31
CA SER A 153 -3.23 7.56 -3.58
C SER A 153 -2.78 7.59 -2.12
N TYR A 154 -2.91 8.76 -1.52
CA TYR A 154 -2.94 8.96 -0.07
C TYR A 154 -4.21 9.72 0.28
N MET A 155 -4.62 9.66 1.54
CA MET A 155 -5.77 10.43 2.00
C MET A 155 -5.55 10.94 3.42
N THR A 156 -5.99 12.16 3.69
CA THR A 156 -6.09 12.69 5.05
C THR A 156 -7.54 13.06 5.35
N MET A 157 -7.96 12.88 6.60
CA MET A 157 -9.30 13.20 7.07
C MET A 157 -9.25 13.92 8.40
N THR A 158 -10.13 14.92 8.55
CA THR A 158 -10.48 15.56 9.82
C THR A 158 -11.95 15.33 10.15
N ALA A 159 -12.45 15.94 11.21
CA ALA A 159 -13.87 15.86 11.58
C ALA A 159 -14.81 16.31 10.44
N ASP A 160 -14.41 17.29 9.65
CA ASP A 160 -15.24 18.01 8.67
C ASP A 160 -14.66 18.13 7.27
N SER A 161 -13.42 17.73 7.06
CA SER A 161 -12.75 17.77 5.75
C SER A 161 -12.12 16.43 5.39
N ALA A 162 -11.82 16.26 4.11
CA ALA A 162 -11.02 15.16 3.59
C ALA A 162 -10.24 15.61 2.36
N VAL A 163 -9.00 15.14 2.23
CA VAL A 163 -8.14 15.43 1.09
C VAL A 163 -7.64 14.12 0.49
N LEU A 164 -7.85 13.95 -0.80
CA LEU A 164 -7.36 12.83 -1.58
C LEU A 164 -6.18 13.28 -2.44
N TYR A 165 -5.02 12.66 -2.26
CA TYR A 165 -3.79 12.94 -2.98
C TYR A 165 -3.56 11.90 -4.06
N LEU A 166 -3.59 12.32 -5.32
CA LEU A 166 -3.43 11.44 -6.49
C LEU A 166 -3.02 12.25 -7.74
N ASP A 167 -2.79 11.55 -8.86
CA ASP A 167 -2.76 12.21 -10.18
C ASP A 167 -4.20 12.43 -10.65
N GLU A 168 -4.68 13.66 -10.67
CA GLU A 168 -6.05 13.99 -11.06
C GLU A 168 -6.41 13.58 -12.50
N SER A 169 -5.43 13.32 -13.35
CA SER A 169 -5.68 12.90 -14.75
C SER A 169 -6.34 11.53 -14.86
N ILE A 170 -6.26 10.71 -13.80
CA ILE A 170 -6.88 9.38 -13.75
C ILE A 170 -8.38 9.42 -13.41
N LEU A 171 -8.90 10.58 -13.01
CA LEU A 171 -10.31 10.80 -12.68
C LEU A 171 -11.05 11.48 -13.83
N ASN A 172 -12.22 10.96 -14.20
CA ASN A 172 -13.13 11.65 -15.11
C ASN A 172 -13.87 12.80 -14.39
N ALA A 173 -14.54 13.68 -15.16
CA ALA A 173 -15.22 14.85 -14.62
C ALA A 173 -16.36 14.50 -13.65
N ASP A 174 -17.09 13.41 -13.90
CA ASP A 174 -18.20 12.98 -13.06
C ASP A 174 -17.73 12.53 -11.67
N ILE A 175 -16.63 11.76 -11.61
CA ILE A 175 -16.04 11.33 -10.33
C ILE A 175 -15.53 12.55 -9.57
N LYS A 176 -14.82 13.48 -10.23
CA LYS A 176 -14.35 14.72 -9.61
C LYS A 176 -15.52 15.53 -9.02
N GLY A 177 -16.60 15.70 -9.77
CA GLY A 177 -17.81 16.41 -9.30
C GLY A 177 -18.42 15.75 -8.07
N ARG A 178 -18.52 14.41 -8.05
CA ARG A 178 -19.06 13.67 -6.90
C ARG A 178 -18.15 13.73 -5.67
N LEU A 179 -16.83 13.64 -5.85
CA LEU A 179 -15.88 13.79 -4.74
C LEU A 179 -15.97 15.19 -4.12
N ALA A 180 -16.06 16.23 -4.95
CA ALA A 180 -16.22 17.60 -4.48
C ALA A 180 -17.57 17.78 -3.74
N ALA A 181 -18.67 17.18 -4.22
CA ALA A 181 -19.96 17.22 -3.54
C ALA A 181 -19.94 16.53 -2.17
N ASP A 182 -19.11 15.48 -2.02
CA ASP A 182 -18.90 14.78 -0.74
C ASP A 182 -17.88 15.49 0.17
N GLY A 183 -17.40 16.69 -0.20
CA GLY A 183 -16.47 17.49 0.59
C GLY A 183 -15.03 16.95 0.55
N ILE A 184 -14.65 16.25 -0.51
CA ILE A 184 -13.29 15.73 -0.71
C ILE A 184 -12.52 16.66 -1.65
N GLU A 185 -11.47 17.27 -1.14
CA GLU A 185 -10.52 18.07 -1.92
C GLU A 185 -9.53 17.16 -2.64
N LEU A 186 -9.17 17.48 -3.89
CA LEU A 186 -8.14 16.78 -4.65
C LEU A 186 -6.84 17.57 -4.61
N ARG A 187 -5.72 16.88 -4.37
CA ARG A 187 -4.36 17.44 -4.44
C ARG A 187 -3.40 16.48 -5.13
N LYS A 188 -2.26 17.01 -5.60
CA LYS A 188 -1.24 16.19 -6.25
C LYS A 188 -0.67 15.16 -5.29
N TYR A 189 -0.36 13.97 -5.82
CA TYR A 189 0.09 12.80 -5.06
C TYR A 189 1.17 13.11 -4.01
N ASN A 190 2.20 13.88 -4.37
CA ASN A 190 3.30 14.20 -3.47
C ASN A 190 3.05 15.39 -2.53
N ASP A 191 1.94 16.13 -2.69
CA ASP A 191 1.67 17.30 -1.85
C ASP A 191 1.41 16.91 -0.39
N ILE A 192 1.05 15.66 -0.12
CA ILE A 192 0.84 15.13 1.23
C ILE A 192 2.03 15.43 2.14
N TYR A 193 3.27 15.26 1.67
CA TYR A 193 4.47 15.49 2.49
C TYR A 193 4.63 16.96 2.91
N SER A 194 4.21 17.88 2.06
CA SER A 194 4.24 19.31 2.39
C SER A 194 3.09 19.74 3.29
N ASP A 195 1.94 19.08 3.17
CA ASP A 195 0.75 19.38 3.94
C ASP A 195 0.84 18.83 5.35
N LEU A 196 1.39 17.63 5.52
CA LEU A 196 1.65 17.07 6.85
C LEU A 196 2.58 17.94 7.69
N LYS A 197 3.53 18.68 7.08
CA LYS A 197 4.39 19.64 7.80
C LYS A 197 3.62 20.85 8.37
N LYS A 198 2.42 21.12 7.85
CA LYS A 198 1.57 22.25 8.28
C LYS A 198 0.52 21.84 9.33
N VAL A 199 0.45 20.57 9.69
CA VAL A 199 -0.46 20.06 10.73
C VAL A 199 -0.18 20.77 12.06
N ASP A 200 -1.24 21.02 12.85
CA ASP A 200 -1.08 21.64 14.15
C ASP A 200 -0.12 20.84 15.03
N ARG A 201 0.77 21.55 15.71
CA ARG A 201 1.83 20.96 16.53
C ARG A 201 1.34 20.12 17.70
N ASN A 202 0.09 20.31 18.12
CA ASN A 202 -0.51 19.57 19.23
C ASN A 202 -1.58 18.58 18.74
N ALA A 203 -1.78 18.45 17.41
CA ALA A 203 -2.79 17.57 16.86
C ALA A 203 -2.55 16.11 17.25
N VAL A 204 -3.63 15.41 17.56
CA VAL A 204 -3.63 13.95 17.68
C VAL A 204 -3.80 13.34 16.31
N VAL A 205 -2.76 12.68 15.81
CA VAL A 205 -2.70 12.10 14.46
C VAL A 205 -2.76 10.59 14.53
N LEU A 206 -3.79 9.98 13.96
CA LEU A 206 -3.86 8.53 13.75
C LEU A 206 -3.14 8.15 12.45
N VAL A 207 -2.20 7.22 12.53
CA VAL A 207 -1.51 6.66 11.37
C VAL A 207 -1.12 5.21 11.63
N ASP A 208 -1.38 4.35 10.66
CA ASP A 208 -0.91 2.95 10.72
C ASP A 208 0.53 2.88 10.20
N LYS A 209 1.48 2.76 11.11
CA LYS A 209 2.91 2.69 10.81
C LYS A 209 3.33 1.43 10.03
N ALA A 210 2.48 0.40 10.01
CA ALA A 210 2.72 -0.79 9.21
C ALA A 210 2.52 -0.55 7.71
N THR A 211 1.65 0.41 7.35
CA THR A 211 1.35 0.79 5.96
C THR A 211 1.93 2.14 5.57
N ALA A 212 2.10 3.06 6.52
CA ALA A 212 2.67 4.38 6.26
C ALA A 212 4.17 4.29 5.99
N ASN A 213 4.62 4.95 4.92
CA ASN A 213 6.05 5.08 4.68
C ASN A 213 6.70 6.02 5.69
N PHE A 214 8.01 5.86 5.84
CA PHE A 214 8.81 6.61 6.80
C PHE A 214 8.65 8.13 6.63
N LEU A 215 8.69 8.62 5.39
CA LEU A 215 8.62 10.05 5.10
C LEU A 215 7.26 10.66 5.49
N ILE A 216 6.15 9.93 5.40
CA ILE A 216 4.84 10.38 5.87
C ILE A 216 4.86 10.66 7.36
N VAL A 217 5.33 9.69 8.15
CA VAL A 217 5.36 9.84 9.61
C VAL A 217 6.33 10.97 10.04
N HIS A 218 7.49 11.05 9.39
CA HIS A 218 8.53 12.05 9.67
C HIS A 218 8.32 13.41 8.97
N SER A 219 7.22 13.58 8.24
CA SER A 219 6.74 14.89 7.76
C SER A 219 5.82 15.58 8.76
N LEU A 220 5.32 14.86 9.76
CA LEU A 220 4.54 15.48 10.83
C LEU A 220 5.45 16.32 11.75
N PRO A 221 4.92 17.39 12.36
CA PRO A 221 5.67 18.14 13.38
C PRO A 221 6.10 17.23 14.54
N ASP A 222 7.32 17.39 15.03
CA ASP A 222 7.87 16.60 16.15
C ASP A 222 7.02 16.66 17.43
N THR A 223 6.23 17.71 17.56
CA THR A 223 5.33 17.93 18.72
C THR A 223 3.92 17.37 18.52
N ALA A 224 3.59 16.87 17.32
CA ALA A 224 2.32 16.21 17.08
C ALA A 224 2.22 14.90 17.88
N ASN A 225 1.03 14.64 18.42
CA ASN A 225 0.77 13.40 19.16
C ASN A 225 0.42 12.27 18.15
N VAL A 226 1.46 11.61 17.64
CA VAL A 226 1.29 10.53 16.67
C VAL A 226 0.89 9.25 17.38
N ARG A 227 -0.35 8.79 17.16
CA ARG A 227 -0.85 7.50 17.62
C ARG A 227 -0.67 6.47 16.52
N ALA A 228 0.21 5.50 16.78
CA ALA A 228 0.52 4.40 15.88
C ALA A 228 -0.45 3.25 16.11
N GLU A 229 -1.60 3.29 15.47
CA GLU A 229 -2.65 2.29 15.61
C GLU A 229 -3.08 1.75 14.24
N GLN A 230 -3.69 0.56 14.23
CA GLN A 230 -4.27 0.01 13.01
C GLN A 230 -5.31 0.96 12.43
N SER A 231 -5.34 1.09 11.10
CA SER A 231 -6.31 1.94 10.42
C SER A 231 -7.75 1.63 10.88
N PRO A 232 -8.55 2.64 11.26
CA PRO A 232 -9.95 2.46 11.67
C PRO A 232 -10.84 1.98 10.51
N VAL A 233 -10.33 1.92 9.29
CA VAL A 233 -11.02 1.42 8.11
C VAL A 233 -11.00 -0.12 8.05
N VAL A 234 -9.99 -0.77 8.61
CA VAL A 234 -9.76 -2.22 8.49
C VAL A 234 -10.97 -3.03 8.96
N LEU A 235 -11.47 -2.78 10.16
CA LEU A 235 -12.59 -3.54 10.71
C LEU A 235 -13.92 -3.27 9.96
N PRO A 236 -14.34 -2.04 9.69
CA PRO A 236 -15.53 -1.77 8.87
C PRO A 236 -15.46 -2.37 7.46
N LYS A 237 -14.30 -2.36 6.82
CA LYS A 237 -14.04 -3.01 5.53
C LYS A 237 -14.15 -4.54 5.61
N ALA A 238 -13.67 -5.15 6.69
CA ALA A 238 -13.74 -6.59 6.91
C ALA A 238 -15.17 -7.08 7.12
N VAL A 239 -16.04 -6.29 7.77
CA VAL A 239 -17.45 -6.61 8.01
C VAL A 239 -18.27 -6.27 6.77
N LYS A 240 -18.52 -7.29 5.93
CA LYS A 240 -19.22 -7.14 4.66
C LYS A 240 -20.70 -6.80 4.83
N THR A 241 -21.19 -5.87 4.03
CA THR A 241 -22.63 -5.55 3.91
C THR A 241 -23.40 -6.75 3.34
N VAL A 242 -24.73 -6.71 3.38
CA VAL A 242 -25.57 -7.75 2.75
C VAL A 242 -25.32 -7.78 1.23
N ALA A 243 -25.26 -6.60 0.59
CA ALA A 243 -25.01 -6.48 -0.84
C ALA A 243 -23.65 -7.05 -1.24
N GLU A 244 -22.58 -6.72 -0.50
CA GLU A 244 -21.24 -7.27 -0.73
C GLU A 244 -21.25 -8.80 -0.63
N ARG A 245 -21.87 -9.38 0.41
CA ARG A 245 -21.94 -10.85 0.58
C ARG A 245 -22.65 -11.55 -0.57
N GLU A 246 -23.79 -11.00 -1.02
CA GLU A 246 -24.54 -11.59 -2.11
C GLU A 246 -23.82 -11.48 -3.46
N ASN A 247 -23.14 -10.36 -3.71
CA ASN A 247 -22.32 -10.17 -4.90
C ASN A 247 -21.06 -11.04 -4.88
N GLU A 248 -20.44 -11.21 -3.72
CA GLU A 248 -19.30 -12.12 -3.54
C GLU A 248 -19.68 -13.58 -3.82
N LYS A 249 -20.84 -14.06 -3.35
CA LYS A 249 -21.37 -15.38 -3.70
C LYS A 249 -21.52 -15.57 -5.21
N LYS A 250 -22.09 -14.56 -5.90
CA LYS A 250 -22.24 -14.61 -7.37
C LYS A 250 -20.89 -14.62 -8.08
N ALA A 251 -19.92 -13.84 -7.59
CA ALA A 251 -18.56 -13.83 -8.12
C ALA A 251 -17.88 -15.20 -7.95
N HIS A 252 -17.98 -15.80 -6.77
CA HIS A 252 -17.42 -17.13 -6.50
C HIS A 252 -18.04 -18.25 -7.34
N VAL A 253 -19.31 -18.15 -7.71
CA VAL A 253 -19.92 -19.11 -8.66
C VAL A 253 -19.26 -19.02 -10.02
N LYS A 254 -19.03 -17.78 -10.54
CA LYS A 254 -18.35 -17.58 -11.84
C LYS A 254 -16.91 -18.06 -11.80
N ASP A 255 -16.18 -17.70 -10.74
CA ASP A 255 -14.82 -18.13 -10.51
C ASP A 255 -14.71 -19.65 -10.41
N GLY A 256 -15.56 -20.28 -9.60
CA GLY A 256 -15.64 -21.73 -9.49
C GLY A 256 -15.92 -22.44 -10.80
N MET A 257 -16.71 -21.86 -11.69
CA MET A 257 -16.91 -22.38 -13.06
C MET A 257 -15.63 -22.30 -13.89
N ALA A 258 -14.93 -21.16 -13.86
CA ALA A 258 -13.65 -20.99 -14.59
C ALA A 258 -12.61 -21.99 -14.10
N VAL A 259 -12.41 -22.10 -12.78
CA VAL A 259 -11.48 -23.05 -12.18
C VAL A 259 -11.86 -24.50 -12.53
N THR A 260 -13.15 -24.85 -12.53
CA THR A 260 -13.60 -26.21 -12.91
C THR A 260 -13.29 -26.52 -14.36
N HIS A 261 -13.52 -25.59 -15.26
CA HIS A 261 -13.15 -25.72 -16.69
C HIS A 261 -11.64 -25.84 -16.87
N PHE A 262 -10.87 -25.04 -16.15
CA PHE A 262 -9.42 -25.12 -16.17
C PHE A 262 -8.90 -26.48 -15.69
N ILE A 263 -9.39 -27.00 -14.57
CA ILE A 263 -9.01 -28.32 -14.05
C ILE A 263 -9.34 -29.42 -15.07
N TYR A 264 -10.51 -29.35 -15.71
CA TYR A 264 -10.90 -30.29 -16.76
C TYR A 264 -9.95 -30.21 -17.95
N TRP A 265 -9.64 -29.00 -18.44
CA TRP A 265 -8.70 -28.78 -19.52
C TRP A 265 -7.30 -29.31 -19.17
N LEU A 266 -6.81 -28.99 -17.98
CA LEU A 266 -5.50 -29.43 -17.49
C LEU A 266 -5.40 -30.96 -17.46
N LYS A 267 -6.38 -31.64 -16.86
CA LYS A 267 -6.42 -33.12 -16.80
C LYS A 267 -6.44 -33.78 -18.16
N LYS A 268 -7.04 -33.15 -19.18
CA LYS A 268 -7.06 -33.68 -20.55
C LYS A 268 -5.76 -33.46 -21.31
N ASN A 269 -5.01 -32.43 -20.97
CA ASN A 269 -3.87 -31.99 -21.79
C ASN A 269 -2.50 -32.25 -21.14
N VAL A 270 -2.42 -32.49 -19.85
CA VAL A 270 -1.17 -32.90 -19.16
C VAL A 270 -0.60 -34.14 -19.84
N GLY A 271 0.69 -34.08 -20.22
CA GLY A 271 1.40 -35.13 -20.93
C GLY A 271 1.10 -35.19 -22.44
N ARG A 272 0.25 -34.31 -22.98
CA ARG A 272 -0.05 -34.17 -24.40
C ARG A 272 0.40 -32.85 -25.01
N LEU A 273 0.31 -31.79 -24.21
CA LEU A 273 0.78 -30.44 -24.55
C LEU A 273 1.95 -30.07 -23.66
N ASP A 274 2.82 -29.22 -24.15
CA ASP A 274 3.86 -28.56 -23.34
C ASP A 274 3.19 -27.45 -22.53
N ILE A 275 2.94 -27.72 -21.25
CA ILE A 275 2.23 -26.81 -20.33
C ILE A 275 3.22 -26.29 -19.30
N SER A 276 3.44 -24.98 -19.32
CA SER A 276 4.16 -24.23 -18.28
C SER A 276 3.16 -23.54 -17.31
N GLU A 277 3.63 -23.05 -16.18
CA GLU A 277 2.84 -22.22 -15.28
C GLU A 277 2.25 -21.00 -16.00
N MET A 278 3.03 -20.37 -16.89
CA MET A 278 2.60 -19.21 -17.68
C MET A 278 1.48 -19.58 -18.66
N SER A 279 1.63 -20.66 -19.41
CA SER A 279 0.58 -21.09 -20.36
C SER A 279 -0.67 -21.57 -19.64
N ALA A 280 -0.54 -22.17 -18.46
CA ALA A 280 -1.66 -22.57 -17.62
C ALA A 280 -2.40 -21.35 -17.05
N ALA A 281 -1.66 -20.30 -16.60
CA ALA A 281 -2.27 -19.06 -16.12
C ALA A 281 -3.04 -18.31 -17.21
N VAL A 282 -2.54 -18.33 -18.46
CA VAL A 282 -3.24 -17.72 -19.61
C VAL A 282 -4.52 -18.51 -19.96
N GLN A 283 -4.54 -19.83 -19.72
CA GLN A 283 -5.70 -20.67 -19.99
C GLN A 283 -6.82 -20.53 -18.95
N LEU A 284 -6.48 -20.19 -17.70
CA LEU A 284 -7.44 -19.90 -16.64
C LEU A 284 -8.09 -18.54 -16.85
#